data_0dce50c17bc1fa1bf487fd9800262e7a
#
_entry.id   0dce50c17bc1fa1bf487fd9800262e7a
#
_cell.length_a   1.000
_cell.length_b   1.000
_cell.length_c   1.000
_cell.angle_alpha   90.00
_cell.angle_beta   90.00
_cell.angle_gamma   90.00
#
_symmetry.space_group_name_H-M   'P 1'
#
loop_
_entity.id
_entity.type
_entity.pdbx_description
1 polymer ?
#
loop_
_entity_poly.entity_id
_entity_poly.type
_entity_poly.pdbx_seq_one_letter_code
_entity_poly.pdbx_strand_id
1 'polypeptide(L)'
;MTNRREQSCRRTRAVCLAVLFSMGALAPDARAGTATSPFTVTGNVVANCSISTTGMSFTYDPVVANSAANALAVGGTVTVACTKGSAPSIGLDNGLHAGAASAGPRAMRLGATANYLGYDIYWPGTATSWTTAAPYVPSAPASKVARTFNMDGAAIAGQDVAVGNTYTDTVVATVNY
;
A
#
# COMPACT_ATOMS: atom_id res chain seq x y z
N MET A 1 -44.78 -43.79 -45.26
CA MET A 1 -45.98 -44.62 -45.25
C MET A 1 -47.11 -43.69 -44.81
N THR A 2 -47.73 -43.00 -45.77
CA THR A 2 -49.05 -43.34 -46.38
C THR A 2 -50.14 -43.55 -45.32
N ASN A 3 -51.15 -42.67 -45.21
CA ASN A 3 -52.38 -42.69 -45.95
C ASN A 3 -53.30 -41.55 -45.40
N ARG A 4 -53.63 -40.58 -46.12
CA ARG A 4 -54.83 -40.34 -47.00
C ARG A 4 -56.12 -41.04 -46.58
N ARG A 5 -57.16 -40.28 -46.27
CA ARG A 5 -58.47 -40.37 -46.94
C ARG A 5 -59.31 -39.13 -46.65
N GLU A 6 -59.64 -38.50 -47.78
CA GLU A 6 -60.78 -37.61 -48.04
C GLU A 6 -62.12 -38.34 -47.88
N GLN A 7 -63.11 -37.59 -47.61
CA GLN A 7 -64.41 -37.58 -48.30
C GLN A 7 -65.37 -36.70 -47.55
N SER A 8 -65.85 -35.63 -48.07
CA SER A 8 -66.86 -35.38 -49.11
C SER A 8 -68.32 -35.16 -48.57
N CYS A 9 -68.75 -33.93 -48.72
CA CYS A 9 -70.03 -33.47 -49.27
C CYS A 9 -71.34 -33.85 -48.58
N ARG A 10 -72.17 -32.90 -48.13
CA ARG A 10 -73.42 -32.51 -48.87
C ARG A 10 -74.12 -31.32 -48.20
N ARG A 11 -74.58 -30.46 -49.04
CA ARG A 11 -75.39 -29.27 -48.88
C ARG A 11 -76.66 -29.54 -48.08
N THR A 12 -77.02 -28.60 -47.19
CA THR A 12 -78.41 -28.20 -47.02
C THR A 12 -78.50 -26.75 -46.58
N ARG A 13 -79.20 -25.92 -47.32
CA ARG A 13 -79.48 -24.52 -47.06
C ARG A 13 -80.50 -24.42 -45.94
N ALA A 14 -80.17 -23.67 -44.90
CA ALA A 14 -81.14 -23.08 -44.01
C ALA A 14 -80.70 -21.65 -43.69
N VAL A 15 -81.50 -20.74 -44.11
CA VAL A 15 -81.42 -19.30 -43.83
C VAL A 15 -81.81 -19.14 -42.36
N CYS A 16 -80.90 -18.71 -41.50
CA CYS A 16 -81.25 -18.18 -40.20
C CYS A 16 -80.60 -16.84 -40.01
N LEU A 17 -81.44 -15.86 -39.76
CA LEU A 17 -81.16 -14.48 -39.44
C LEU A 17 -80.13 -14.36 -38.29
N ALA A 18 -78.93 -13.90 -38.57
CA ALA A 18 -77.92 -13.65 -37.57
C ALA A 18 -78.13 -12.27 -36.99
N VAL A 19 -78.61 -12.20 -35.76
CA VAL A 19 -78.47 -11.05 -34.86
C VAL A 19 -77.03 -10.94 -34.46
N LEU A 20 -76.30 -9.97 -34.97
CA LEU A 20 -74.96 -9.63 -34.57
C LEU A 20 -74.98 -9.02 -33.16
N PHE A 21 -74.79 -9.85 -32.12
CA PHE A 21 -74.41 -9.40 -30.80
C PHE A 21 -72.91 -9.21 -30.80
N SER A 22 -72.41 -7.98 -30.99
CA SER A 22 -71.01 -7.61 -30.80
C SER A 22 -70.69 -7.60 -29.30
N MET A 23 -70.32 -8.75 -28.76
CA MET A 23 -69.65 -8.82 -27.49
C MET A 23 -68.19 -8.29 -27.67
N GLY A 24 -68.00 -7.02 -27.37
CA GLY A 24 -66.68 -6.46 -27.20
C GLY A 24 -65.96 -7.21 -26.07
N ALA A 25 -65.01 -8.06 -26.43
CA ALA A 25 -64.11 -8.64 -25.48
C ALA A 25 -63.21 -7.52 -24.92
N LEU A 26 -63.57 -7.01 -23.73
CA LEU A 26 -62.63 -6.26 -22.89
C LEU A 26 -61.51 -7.21 -22.51
N ALA A 27 -60.41 -7.18 -23.30
CA ALA A 27 -59.20 -7.84 -22.90
C ALA A 27 -58.67 -7.11 -21.63
N PRO A 28 -58.49 -7.77 -20.52
CA PRO A 28 -57.86 -7.13 -19.39
C PRO A 28 -56.44 -6.74 -19.79
N ASP A 29 -56.10 -5.44 -19.66
CA ASP A 29 -54.73 -4.98 -19.78
C ASP A 29 -53.85 -5.79 -18.84
N ALA A 30 -53.07 -6.71 -19.39
CA ALA A 30 -52.06 -7.44 -18.64
C ALA A 30 -50.96 -6.45 -18.27
N ARG A 31 -51.11 -5.76 -17.15
CA ARG A 31 -50.02 -4.93 -16.58
C ARG A 31 -48.93 -5.85 -16.09
N ALA A 32 -47.74 -5.74 -16.70
CA ALA A 32 -46.55 -6.37 -16.19
C ALA A 32 -46.25 -5.77 -14.81
N GLY A 33 -46.47 -6.52 -13.75
CA GLY A 33 -46.12 -6.13 -12.40
C GLY A 33 -44.63 -6.36 -12.19
N THR A 34 -43.92 -5.38 -11.65
CA THR A 34 -42.50 -5.54 -11.19
C THR A 34 -42.52 -5.80 -9.69
N ALA A 35 -41.88 -6.91 -9.26
CA ALA A 35 -41.62 -7.20 -7.86
C ALA A 35 -40.14 -6.98 -7.59
N THR A 36 -39.79 -6.23 -6.51
CA THR A 36 -38.43 -5.97 -6.08
C THR A 36 -38.28 -6.35 -4.62
N SER A 37 -37.14 -6.91 -4.27
CA SER A 37 -36.76 -7.18 -2.89
C SER A 37 -35.31 -6.71 -2.67
N PRO A 38 -35.06 -5.80 -1.72
CA PRO A 38 -33.70 -5.40 -1.39
C PRO A 38 -32.99 -6.52 -0.60
N PHE A 39 -31.66 -6.62 -0.80
CA PHE A 39 -30.79 -7.40 0.05
C PHE A 39 -29.57 -6.58 0.43
N THR A 40 -28.98 -6.86 1.58
CA THR A 40 -27.80 -6.15 2.10
C THR A 40 -26.54 -6.89 1.67
N VAL A 41 -25.59 -6.13 1.11
CA VAL A 41 -24.22 -6.62 0.84
C VAL A 41 -23.29 -5.94 1.84
N THR A 42 -22.51 -6.74 2.58
CA THR A 42 -21.53 -6.26 3.54
C THR A 42 -20.12 -6.59 3.07
N GLY A 43 -19.16 -5.73 3.42
CA GLY A 43 -17.73 -5.94 3.15
C GLY A 43 -16.90 -5.48 4.35
N ASN A 44 -15.73 -6.12 4.55
CA ASN A 44 -14.74 -5.72 5.53
C ASN A 44 -13.43 -5.38 4.80
N VAL A 45 -12.82 -4.23 5.14
CA VAL A 45 -11.53 -3.81 4.61
C VAL A 45 -10.54 -3.74 5.77
N VAL A 46 -9.52 -4.57 5.71
CA VAL A 46 -8.48 -4.62 6.75
C VAL A 46 -7.35 -3.64 6.44
N ALA A 47 -6.72 -3.14 7.51
CA ALA A 47 -5.47 -2.39 7.38
C ALA A 47 -4.35 -3.32 6.87
N ASN A 48 -3.52 -2.82 5.97
CA ASN A 48 -2.32 -3.50 5.49
C ASN A 48 -1.32 -2.47 4.98
N CYS A 49 -0.01 -2.74 5.16
CA CYS A 49 1.07 -1.90 4.66
C CYS A 49 2.16 -2.75 4.01
N SER A 50 2.79 -2.21 2.97
CA SER A 50 4.07 -2.68 2.45
C SER A 50 5.14 -1.62 2.68
N ILE A 51 6.40 -2.06 2.83
CA ILE A 51 7.55 -1.19 3.07
C ILE A 51 8.71 -1.61 2.16
N SER A 52 9.46 -0.62 1.66
CA SER A 52 10.73 -0.82 0.98
C SER A 52 11.68 0.33 1.33
N THR A 53 12.99 0.10 1.19
CA THR A 53 14.02 1.08 1.54
C THR A 53 15.07 1.19 0.45
N THR A 54 15.71 2.36 0.35
CA THR A 54 16.98 2.54 -0.35
C THR A 54 18.06 2.91 0.67
N GLY A 55 19.30 2.46 0.47
CA GLY A 55 20.41 2.77 1.34
C GLY A 55 20.85 4.22 1.25
N MET A 56 21.68 4.62 2.24
CA MET A 56 22.39 5.91 2.27
C MET A 56 23.88 5.70 2.29
N SER A 57 24.65 6.73 1.97
CA SER A 57 26.11 6.70 2.01
C SER A 57 26.69 7.97 2.65
N PHE A 58 27.88 7.84 3.18
CA PHE A 58 28.63 8.94 3.78
C PHE A 58 30.02 9.03 3.15
N THR A 59 30.53 10.26 3.03
CA THR A 59 31.95 10.52 2.81
C THR A 59 32.47 11.19 4.07
N TYR A 60 33.46 10.59 4.72
CA TYR A 60 33.97 11.05 6.02
C TYR A 60 35.47 11.31 5.97
N ASP A 61 35.85 12.56 6.30
CA ASP A 61 37.24 12.99 6.44
C ASP A 61 37.49 13.39 7.89
N PRO A 62 38.16 12.53 8.70
CA PRO A 62 38.36 12.78 10.13
C PRO A 62 39.28 13.94 10.41
N VAL A 63 40.15 14.31 9.47
CA VAL A 63 41.24 15.28 9.72
C VAL A 63 40.83 16.71 9.42
N VAL A 64 40.04 16.92 8.32
CA VAL A 64 39.71 18.27 7.87
C VAL A 64 38.20 18.49 7.93
N ALA A 65 37.44 17.86 7.05
CA ALA A 65 36.01 18.20 6.86
C ALA A 65 35.16 17.79 8.06
N ASN A 66 35.44 16.66 8.67
CA ASN A 66 34.62 16.10 9.76
C ASN A 66 35.32 16.06 11.12
N SER A 67 36.39 16.84 11.29
CA SER A 67 37.02 17.02 12.60
C SER A 67 36.09 17.68 13.62
N ALA A 68 35.21 18.59 13.20
CA ALA A 68 34.25 19.30 14.04
C ALA A 68 32.85 19.35 13.49
N ALA A 69 32.60 18.90 12.24
CA ALA A 69 31.30 18.91 11.58
C ALA A 69 30.89 17.51 11.14
N ASN A 70 29.62 17.16 11.31
CA ASN A 70 29.10 15.87 10.88
C ASN A 70 29.17 15.72 9.35
N ALA A 71 29.44 14.50 8.87
CA ALA A 71 29.28 14.17 7.47
C ALA A 71 27.80 13.83 7.20
N LEU A 72 27.15 14.59 6.34
CA LEU A 72 25.75 14.34 6.00
C LEU A 72 25.61 13.19 5.00
N ALA A 73 24.57 12.40 5.16
CA ALA A 73 24.25 11.31 4.25
C ALA A 73 23.83 11.79 2.87
N VAL A 74 24.13 10.95 1.86
CA VAL A 74 23.58 11.06 0.52
C VAL A 74 22.65 9.89 0.26
N GLY A 75 21.42 10.18 -0.23
CA GLY A 75 20.38 9.19 -0.46
C GLY A 75 19.70 8.73 0.83
N GLY A 76 19.08 7.55 0.77
CA GLY A 76 18.32 6.97 1.88
C GLY A 76 16.85 7.35 1.86
N THR A 77 15.99 6.35 1.64
CA THR A 77 14.54 6.54 1.70
C THR A 77 13.83 5.35 2.31
N VAL A 78 12.68 5.62 2.93
CA VAL A 78 11.68 4.61 3.30
C VAL A 78 10.43 4.90 2.49
N THR A 79 9.94 3.91 1.75
CA THR A 79 8.71 3.99 0.98
C THR A 79 7.68 3.04 1.56
N VAL A 80 6.49 3.54 1.87
CA VAL A 80 5.37 2.75 2.40
C VAL A 80 4.12 2.93 1.56
N ALA A 81 3.37 1.85 1.33
CA ALA A 81 2.04 1.87 0.73
C ALA A 81 1.07 1.16 1.67
N CYS A 82 0.07 1.88 2.16
CA CYS A 82 -0.85 1.39 3.18
C CYS A 82 -2.32 1.53 2.74
N THR A 83 -3.21 0.73 3.29
CA THR A 83 -4.66 0.89 3.16
C THR A 83 -5.06 2.31 3.57
N LYS A 84 -5.92 2.96 2.77
CA LYS A 84 -6.46 4.30 3.08
C LYS A 84 -7.02 4.35 4.50
N GLY A 85 -6.62 5.37 5.27
CA GLY A 85 -7.09 5.60 6.63
C GLY A 85 -6.40 4.76 7.71
N SER A 86 -5.41 3.90 7.37
CA SER A 86 -4.58 3.24 8.39
C SER A 86 -3.69 4.25 9.13
N ALA A 87 -3.10 3.83 10.26
CA ALA A 87 -2.24 4.67 11.08
C ALA A 87 -0.81 4.13 11.13
N PRO A 88 -0.01 4.26 10.04
CA PRO A 88 1.33 3.70 9.99
C PRO A 88 2.27 4.41 10.96
N SER A 89 3.14 3.60 11.58
CA SER A 89 4.23 4.04 12.42
C SER A 89 5.50 3.32 11.97
N ILE A 90 6.53 4.08 11.58
CA ILE A 90 7.73 3.56 10.94
C ILE A 90 8.89 3.68 11.90
N GLY A 91 9.45 2.55 12.33
CA GLY A 91 10.64 2.47 13.19
C GLY A 91 11.85 1.98 12.41
N LEU A 92 13.03 2.45 12.79
CA LEU A 92 14.32 1.95 12.36
C LEU A 92 15.04 1.35 13.56
N ASP A 93 15.65 0.17 13.43
CA ASP A 93 16.49 -0.36 14.50
C ASP A 93 17.85 0.37 14.59
N ASN A 94 18.67 -0.03 15.52
CA ASN A 94 19.99 0.58 15.71
C ASN A 94 21.11 -0.11 14.92
N GLY A 95 20.75 -0.97 13.97
CA GLY A 95 21.69 -1.68 13.12
C GLY A 95 22.44 -2.82 13.84
N LEU A 96 23.32 -3.50 13.11
CA LEU A 96 24.04 -4.68 13.60
C LEU A 96 25.13 -4.34 14.62
N HIS A 97 25.62 -3.10 14.61
CA HIS A 97 26.78 -2.70 15.43
C HIS A 97 26.43 -1.55 16.39
N ALA A 98 25.21 -1.55 16.92
CA ALA A 98 24.73 -0.52 17.84
C ALA A 98 25.70 -0.30 19.01
N GLY A 99 26.08 0.96 19.23
CA GLY A 99 26.97 1.35 20.34
C GLY A 99 28.42 0.89 20.23
N ALA A 100 28.86 0.33 19.08
CA ALA A 100 30.24 -0.12 18.90
C ALA A 100 31.23 1.01 18.56
N ALA A 101 30.74 2.16 18.05
CA ALA A 101 31.56 3.33 17.75
C ALA A 101 31.73 4.23 18.98
N SER A 102 32.68 5.15 18.91
CA SER A 102 32.93 6.16 19.94
C SER A 102 31.84 7.24 20.03
N ALA A 103 31.03 7.38 19.00
CA ALA A 103 29.95 8.39 18.92
C ALA A 103 28.78 7.87 18.12
N GLY A 104 27.56 8.37 18.43
CA GLY A 104 26.33 7.99 17.78
C GLY A 104 25.71 6.66 18.29
N PRO A 105 24.42 6.45 18.07
CA PRO A 105 23.72 5.23 18.50
C PRO A 105 23.97 4.03 17.57
N ARG A 106 24.34 4.29 16.32
CA ARG A 106 24.60 3.31 15.26
C ARG A 106 26.07 3.33 14.84
N ALA A 107 26.56 2.22 14.31
CA ALA A 107 27.93 2.13 13.84
C ALA A 107 28.04 1.29 12.55
N MET A 108 28.74 1.83 11.57
CA MET A 108 29.24 1.07 10.42
C MET A 108 30.55 0.44 10.75
N ARG A 109 30.77 -0.80 10.37
CA ARG A 109 32.00 -1.55 10.60
C ARG A 109 32.85 -1.64 9.33
N LEU A 110 34.16 -1.45 9.45
CA LEU A 110 35.10 -1.65 8.35
C LEU A 110 35.39 -3.14 8.16
N GLY A 111 34.72 -3.78 7.22
CA GLY A 111 34.85 -5.21 6.94
C GLY A 111 34.78 -6.07 8.21
N ALA A 112 35.75 -6.95 8.43
CA ALA A 112 35.83 -7.79 9.64
C ALA A 112 36.71 -7.20 10.75
N THR A 113 37.12 -5.93 10.66
CA THR A 113 38.03 -5.29 11.66
C THR A 113 37.26 -4.81 12.89
N ALA A 114 37.96 -4.27 13.88
CA ALA A 114 37.37 -3.58 15.04
C ALA A 114 37.26 -2.05 14.83
N ASN A 115 37.27 -1.58 13.59
CA ASN A 115 37.12 -0.15 13.30
C ASN A 115 35.64 0.16 12.99
N TYR A 116 35.13 1.16 13.67
CA TYR A 116 33.73 1.56 13.58
C TYR A 116 33.61 3.06 13.32
N LEU A 117 32.69 3.45 12.41
CA LEU A 117 32.30 4.83 12.20
C LEU A 117 30.86 5.01 12.70
N GLY A 118 30.69 5.82 13.72
CA GLY A 118 29.39 6.06 14.34
C GLY A 118 28.57 7.06 13.56
N TYR A 119 27.28 6.82 13.50
CA TYR A 119 26.31 7.65 12.77
C TYR A 119 24.94 7.62 13.45
N ASP A 120 24.04 8.48 12.96
CA ASP A 120 22.63 8.42 13.28
C ASP A 120 21.76 8.70 12.05
N ILE A 121 20.48 8.33 12.14
CA ILE A 121 19.45 8.56 11.14
C ILE A 121 18.32 9.34 11.80
N TYR A 122 17.84 10.37 11.14
CA TYR A 122 16.84 11.29 11.67
C TYR A 122 15.54 11.25 10.86
N TRP A 123 14.45 11.68 11.49
CA TRP A 123 13.18 11.91 10.81
C TRP A 123 13.35 12.93 9.69
N PRO A 124 12.54 12.82 8.60
CA PRO A 124 12.61 13.74 7.47
C PRO A 124 12.59 15.21 7.90
N GLY A 125 13.63 15.97 7.52
CA GLY A 125 13.74 17.41 7.78
C GLY A 125 13.93 17.80 9.25
N THR A 126 14.36 16.88 10.13
CA THR A 126 14.53 17.14 11.56
C THR A 126 15.86 16.64 12.08
N ALA A 127 16.18 16.94 13.36
CA ALA A 127 17.28 16.36 14.11
C ALA A 127 16.80 15.29 15.13
N THR A 128 15.57 14.81 15.02
CA THR A 128 15.04 13.77 15.89
C THR A 128 15.54 12.41 15.44
N SER A 129 16.25 11.70 16.29
CA SER A 129 16.76 10.35 15.99
C SER A 129 15.59 9.40 15.67
N TRP A 130 15.69 8.74 14.54
CA TRP A 130 14.65 7.82 14.05
C TRP A 130 14.94 6.41 14.53
N THR A 131 14.19 5.98 15.53
CA THR A 131 14.38 4.66 16.17
C THR A 131 13.06 3.89 16.25
N THR A 132 13.10 2.64 16.70
CA THR A 132 11.91 1.86 17.04
C THR A 132 11.20 2.41 18.28
N ALA A 133 11.93 3.03 19.22
CA ALA A 133 11.38 3.67 20.42
C ALA A 133 10.81 5.06 20.11
N ALA A 134 11.36 5.75 19.10
CA ALA A 134 10.88 7.04 18.58
C ALA A 134 10.57 6.90 17.09
N PRO A 135 9.49 6.22 16.72
CA PRO A 135 9.14 5.97 15.33
C PRO A 135 8.62 7.24 14.65
N TYR A 136 8.86 7.37 13.36
CA TYR A 136 8.21 8.40 12.55
C TYR A 136 6.76 8.02 12.29
N VAL A 137 5.83 8.92 12.63
CA VAL A 137 4.39 8.71 12.46
C VAL A 137 3.85 9.67 11.40
N PRO A 138 3.80 9.27 10.13
CA PRO A 138 3.21 10.10 9.08
C PRO A 138 1.69 10.18 9.25
N SER A 139 1.08 11.20 8.65
CA SER A 139 -0.38 11.31 8.58
C SER A 139 -1.01 10.06 7.97
N ALA A 140 -2.27 9.76 8.31
CA ALA A 140 -3.01 8.67 7.70
C ALA A 140 -3.03 8.79 6.16
N PRO A 141 -2.83 7.70 5.41
CA PRO A 141 -2.82 7.75 3.95
C PRO A 141 -4.21 8.08 3.40
N ALA A 142 -4.27 9.06 2.50
CA ALA A 142 -5.50 9.43 1.78
C ALA A 142 -5.86 8.41 0.69
N SER A 143 -4.92 7.57 0.29
CA SER A 143 -5.08 6.52 -0.72
C SER A 143 -4.02 5.43 -0.52
N LYS A 144 -4.11 4.33 -1.28
CA LYS A 144 -3.09 3.25 -1.28
C LYS A 144 -1.80 3.59 -2.05
N VAL A 145 -1.67 4.80 -2.60
CA VAL A 145 -0.48 5.23 -3.34
C VAL A 145 0.71 5.26 -2.38
N ALA A 146 1.85 4.72 -2.84
CA ALA A 146 3.08 4.71 -2.09
C ALA A 146 3.55 6.14 -1.76
N ARG A 147 4.06 6.32 -0.54
CA ARG A 147 4.65 7.57 -0.04
C ARG A 147 6.09 7.31 0.36
N THR A 148 6.98 8.17 -0.11
CA THR A 148 8.41 8.08 0.17
C THR A 148 8.81 9.16 1.17
N PHE A 149 9.57 8.76 2.18
CA PHE A 149 10.14 9.62 3.22
C PHE A 149 11.65 9.55 3.12
N ASN A 150 12.31 10.70 3.00
CA ASN A 150 13.76 10.77 3.02
C ASN A 150 14.27 10.47 4.43
N MET A 151 15.37 9.73 4.52
CA MET A 151 16.11 9.54 5.75
C MET A 151 17.23 10.58 5.77
N ASP A 152 17.18 11.48 6.75
CA ASP A 152 18.31 12.37 7.01
C ASP A 152 19.30 11.62 7.89
N GLY A 153 20.57 11.58 7.51
CA GLY A 153 21.59 10.85 8.25
C GLY A 153 22.86 11.66 8.44
N ALA A 154 23.58 11.39 9.52
CA ALA A 154 24.85 12.03 9.78
C ALA A 154 25.85 11.05 10.40
N ALA A 155 27.04 10.91 9.81
CA ALA A 155 28.19 10.35 10.53
C ALA A 155 28.76 11.43 11.46
N ILE A 156 28.92 11.06 12.72
CA ILE A 156 29.23 12.02 13.79
C ILE A 156 30.65 12.53 13.67
N ALA A 157 30.85 13.82 13.90
CA ALA A 157 32.14 14.49 13.81
C ALA A 157 33.13 14.00 14.85
N GLY A 158 34.45 14.24 14.62
CA GLY A 158 35.52 14.09 15.60
C GLY A 158 35.92 12.65 15.92
N GLN A 159 35.50 11.67 15.10
CA GLN A 159 35.91 10.27 15.31
C GLN A 159 37.24 10.00 14.63
N ASP A 160 38.15 9.31 15.37
CA ASP A 160 39.40 8.77 14.84
C ASP A 160 39.14 7.37 14.25
N VAL A 161 39.04 7.30 12.92
CA VAL A 161 38.69 6.09 12.22
C VAL A 161 39.72 5.72 11.16
N ALA A 162 39.90 4.42 10.93
CA ALA A 162 40.83 3.94 9.91
C ALA A 162 40.35 4.28 8.50
N VAL A 163 41.26 4.59 7.59
CA VAL A 163 40.96 4.74 6.18
C VAL A 163 40.38 3.43 5.60
N GLY A 164 39.29 3.52 4.86
CA GLY A 164 38.64 2.38 4.20
C GLY A 164 37.38 2.78 3.47
N ASN A 165 37.01 1.99 2.48
CA ASN A 165 35.84 2.22 1.61
C ASN A 165 34.71 1.21 1.82
N THR A 166 34.83 0.32 2.80
CA THR A 166 33.90 -0.79 3.06
C THR A 166 33.29 -0.72 4.46
N TYR A 167 33.09 0.50 4.99
CA TYR A 167 32.29 0.68 6.21
C TYR A 167 30.82 0.38 5.88
N THR A 168 30.25 -0.62 6.54
CA THR A 168 28.87 -1.05 6.31
C THR A 168 28.13 -1.31 7.60
N ASP A 169 26.83 -1.09 7.58
CA ASP A 169 25.88 -1.52 8.61
C ASP A 169 24.56 -1.95 7.93
N THR A 170 23.74 -2.69 8.64
CA THR A 170 22.41 -3.08 8.20
C THR A 170 21.38 -2.64 9.22
N VAL A 171 20.51 -1.74 8.82
CA VAL A 171 19.39 -1.22 9.62
C VAL A 171 18.08 -1.78 9.08
N VAL A 172 17.23 -2.28 9.95
CA VAL A 172 15.92 -2.81 9.61
C VAL A 172 14.86 -1.74 9.82
N ALA A 173 14.09 -1.45 8.77
CA ALA A 173 12.91 -0.61 8.85
C ALA A 173 11.65 -1.46 9.06
N THR A 174 10.82 -1.08 10.02
CA THR A 174 9.57 -1.77 10.36
C THR A 174 8.40 -0.79 10.27
N VAL A 175 7.30 -1.17 9.65
CA VAL A 175 6.04 -0.42 9.68
C VAL A 175 5.01 -1.18 10.51
N ASN A 176 4.48 -0.51 11.53
CA ASN A 176 3.32 -0.97 12.32
C ASN A 176 2.07 -0.18 11.86
N TYR A 177 0.87 -0.86 11.81
CA TYR A 177 -0.37 -0.27 11.26
C TYR A 177 -1.64 -0.90 11.83
#